data_a43a725fca8fb2a4fd18ba922b424482
#
_entry.id   a43a725fca8fb2a4fd18ba922b424482
#
_cell.length_a   1.000
_cell.length_b   1.000
_cell.length_c   1.000
_cell.angle_alpha   90.00
_cell.angle_beta   90.00
_cell.angle_gamma   90.00
#
_symmetry.space_group_name_H-M   'P 1'
#
loop_
_entity.id
_entity.type
_entity.pdbx_description
1 polymer ?
#
loop_
_entity_poly.entity_id
_entity_poly.type
_entity_poly.pdbx_seq_one_letter_code
_entity_poly.pdbx_strand_id
1 'polypeptide(L)'
;MENQQTWRPFILVSFALCIGTIGTALASPLYPIYQHLWNLMPSDITLIFVSYMFGCLTTLLFLGRTSNTIGYVKTMQIGLVFIIIGLIFSIYAQNAFWLSIGRFIIRIASGLMTTSALLGLIQNVPDSHKQIAPQLSSIITAIGFGLGPLVGGSIAQFSSMPLVSPYIPIVVGSILSFFGLFFLKAQPFEVQPFSFA
;
A
#
# COMPACT_ATOMS: atom_id res chain seq x y z
N MET A 1 33.10 16.80 8.35
CA MET A 1 32.50 16.61 7.02
C MET A 1 31.04 16.27 7.28
N GLU A 2 30.19 17.25 7.12
CA GLU A 2 28.75 17.09 7.29
C GLU A 2 28.25 16.18 6.15
N ASN A 3 27.88 14.96 6.53
CA ASN A 3 27.32 13.98 5.58
C ASN A 3 26.00 14.59 5.08
N GLN A 4 25.99 15.16 3.88
CA GLN A 4 24.76 15.66 3.27
C GLN A 4 23.81 14.48 3.13
N GLN A 5 23.00 14.23 4.16
CA GLN A 5 21.91 13.26 4.12
C GLN A 5 20.96 13.69 2.99
N THR A 6 21.04 13.00 1.87
CA THR A 6 20.22 13.29 0.70
C THR A 6 18.76 12.90 1.01
N TRP A 7 17.82 13.80 0.77
CA TRP A 7 16.39 13.57 0.91
C TRP A 7 15.83 12.51 -0.07
N ARG A 8 16.65 12.05 -1.01
CA ARG A 8 16.23 11.08 -2.03
C ARG A 8 15.63 9.78 -1.45
N PRO A 9 16.27 9.11 -0.46
CA PRO A 9 15.70 7.89 0.13
C PRO A 9 14.35 8.15 0.80
N PHE A 10 14.23 9.27 1.53
CA PHE A 10 12.97 9.68 2.15
C PHE A 10 11.84 9.87 1.12
N ILE A 11 12.13 10.56 0.00
CA ILE A 11 11.15 10.79 -1.06
C ILE A 11 10.71 9.48 -1.71
N LEU A 12 11.64 8.54 -1.97
CA LEU A 12 11.32 7.23 -2.56
C LEU A 12 10.43 6.39 -1.65
N VAL A 13 10.73 6.35 -0.35
CA VAL A 13 9.91 5.64 0.64
C VAL A 13 8.53 6.30 0.75
N SER A 14 8.47 7.63 0.80
CA SER A 14 7.21 8.40 0.86
C SER A 14 6.33 8.15 -0.36
N PHE A 15 6.93 8.17 -1.55
CA PHE A 15 6.22 7.91 -2.81
C PHE A 15 5.67 6.49 -2.85
N ALA A 16 6.48 5.49 -2.49
CA ALA A 16 6.04 4.10 -2.43
C ALA A 16 4.90 3.91 -1.44
N LEU A 17 4.96 4.53 -0.25
CA LEU A 17 3.89 4.50 0.75
C LEU A 17 2.61 5.15 0.20
N CYS A 18 2.73 6.31 -0.43
CA CYS A 18 1.59 7.03 -1.00
C CYS A 18 0.89 6.19 -2.09
N ILE A 19 1.65 5.64 -3.05
CA ILE A 19 1.10 4.76 -4.10
C ILE A 19 0.42 3.53 -3.49
N GLY A 20 1.02 2.91 -2.49
CA GLY A 20 0.44 1.75 -1.80
C GLY A 20 -0.89 2.07 -1.12
N THR A 21 -0.99 3.21 -0.46
CA THR A 21 -2.21 3.65 0.23
C THR A 21 -3.30 4.12 -0.75
N ILE A 22 -2.93 4.80 -1.84
CA ILE A 22 -3.84 5.11 -2.96
C ILE A 22 -4.45 3.81 -3.51
N GLY A 23 -3.61 2.81 -3.83
CA GLY A 23 -4.07 1.52 -4.38
C GLY A 23 -5.03 0.78 -3.45
N THR A 24 -4.87 0.94 -2.14
CA THR A 24 -5.76 0.34 -1.14
C THR A 24 -7.15 0.97 -1.15
N ALA A 25 -7.24 2.30 -1.25
CA ALA A 25 -8.48 3.07 -1.10
C ALA A 25 -9.21 3.33 -2.43
N LEU A 26 -8.52 3.20 -3.55
CA LEU A 26 -8.97 3.52 -4.91
C LEU A 26 -10.33 2.91 -5.28
N ALA A 27 -10.63 1.72 -4.77
CA ALA A 27 -11.84 1.00 -5.15
C ALA A 27 -13.12 1.48 -4.45
N SER A 28 -13.02 2.32 -3.42
CA SER A 28 -14.20 2.77 -2.66
C SER A 28 -15.31 3.33 -3.55
N PRO A 29 -15.05 4.25 -4.50
CA PRO A 29 -16.07 4.77 -5.40
C PRO A 29 -16.50 3.78 -6.49
N LEU A 30 -15.75 2.68 -6.68
CA LEU A 30 -16.09 1.69 -7.70
C LEU A 30 -17.14 0.67 -7.22
N TYR A 31 -17.36 0.50 -5.92
CA TYR A 31 -18.34 -0.47 -5.41
C TYR A 31 -19.75 -0.27 -5.93
N PRO A 32 -20.32 0.94 -6.00
CA PRO A 32 -21.62 1.14 -6.62
C PRO A 32 -21.65 0.74 -8.10
N ILE A 33 -20.54 0.94 -8.83
CA ILE A 33 -20.41 0.56 -10.24
C ILE A 33 -20.38 -0.97 -10.37
N TYR A 34 -19.60 -1.68 -9.53
CA TYR A 34 -19.61 -3.14 -9.46
C TYR A 34 -20.99 -3.68 -9.13
N GLN A 35 -21.69 -3.07 -8.15
CA GLN A 35 -23.01 -3.48 -7.74
C GLN A 35 -24.01 -3.38 -8.90
N HIS A 36 -23.99 -2.27 -9.63
CA HIS A 36 -24.87 -2.06 -10.76
C HIS A 36 -24.57 -2.99 -11.95
N LEU A 37 -23.29 -3.10 -12.35
CA LEU A 37 -22.89 -3.87 -13.53
C LEU A 37 -22.98 -5.38 -13.34
N TRP A 38 -22.75 -5.86 -12.13
CA TRP A 38 -22.76 -7.30 -11.81
C TRP A 38 -24.04 -7.73 -11.08
N ASN A 39 -25.01 -6.82 -10.87
CA ASN A 39 -26.25 -7.06 -10.11
C ASN A 39 -25.96 -7.70 -8.73
N LEU A 40 -24.93 -7.18 -8.03
CA LEU A 40 -24.53 -7.72 -6.74
C LEU A 40 -25.56 -7.42 -5.66
N MET A 41 -25.83 -8.39 -4.80
CA MET A 41 -26.64 -8.20 -3.61
C MET A 41 -25.81 -7.44 -2.54
N PRO A 42 -26.46 -6.76 -1.58
CA PRO A 42 -25.76 -6.12 -0.45
C PRO A 42 -24.86 -7.11 0.34
N SER A 43 -25.24 -8.40 0.38
CA SER A 43 -24.42 -9.47 0.97
C SER A 43 -23.08 -9.66 0.27
N ASP A 44 -23.03 -9.53 -1.06
CA ASP A 44 -21.79 -9.70 -1.84
C ASP A 44 -20.81 -8.56 -1.54
N ILE A 45 -21.35 -7.34 -1.45
CA ILE A 45 -20.55 -6.17 -1.05
C ILE A 45 -20.01 -6.35 0.37
N THR A 46 -20.84 -6.86 1.29
CA THR A 46 -20.42 -7.16 2.66
C THR A 46 -19.29 -8.21 2.67
N LEU A 47 -19.39 -9.26 1.85
CA LEU A 47 -18.34 -10.28 1.73
C LEU A 47 -17.00 -9.69 1.27
N ILE A 48 -17.02 -8.76 0.31
CA ILE A 48 -15.82 -8.07 -0.16
C ILE A 48 -15.17 -7.28 0.99
N PHE A 49 -15.96 -6.55 1.79
CA PHE A 49 -15.46 -5.82 2.95
C PHE A 49 -14.93 -6.74 4.05
N VAL A 50 -15.61 -7.86 4.32
CA VAL A 50 -15.17 -8.87 5.29
C VAL A 50 -13.82 -9.45 4.86
N SER A 51 -13.66 -9.83 3.60
CA SER A 51 -12.39 -10.33 3.05
C SER A 51 -11.25 -9.31 3.22
N TYR A 52 -11.54 -8.04 2.99
CA TYR A 52 -10.60 -6.95 3.22
C TYR A 52 -10.20 -6.83 4.71
N MET A 53 -11.15 -6.98 5.64
CA MET A 53 -10.87 -6.96 7.09
C MET A 53 -10.03 -8.16 7.52
N PHE A 54 -10.28 -9.35 6.99
CA PHE A 54 -9.45 -10.55 7.23
C PHE A 54 -8.00 -10.32 6.77
N GLY A 55 -7.78 -9.67 5.64
CA GLY A 55 -6.44 -9.30 5.18
C GLY A 55 -5.72 -8.38 6.18
N CYS A 56 -6.45 -7.44 6.78
CA CYS A 56 -5.90 -6.58 7.84
C CYS A 56 -5.48 -7.39 9.08
N LEU A 57 -6.36 -8.27 9.57
CA LEU A 57 -6.08 -9.13 10.72
C LEU A 57 -4.87 -10.04 10.45
N THR A 58 -4.81 -10.63 9.27
CA THR A 58 -3.67 -11.47 8.85
C THR A 58 -2.36 -10.70 8.96
N THR A 59 -2.31 -9.46 8.48
CA THR A 59 -1.11 -8.65 8.56
C THR A 59 -0.74 -8.31 10.00
N LEU A 60 -1.71 -7.88 10.81
CA LEU A 60 -1.45 -7.49 12.19
C LEU A 60 -0.96 -8.67 13.04
N LEU A 61 -1.55 -9.85 12.87
CA LEU A 61 -1.23 -11.02 13.68
C LEU A 61 0.07 -11.71 13.25
N PHE A 62 0.32 -11.82 11.94
CA PHE A 62 1.39 -12.67 11.42
C PHE A 62 2.53 -11.89 10.77
N LEU A 63 2.26 -10.73 10.19
CA LEU A 63 3.22 -10.02 9.35
C LEU A 63 3.69 -8.68 9.94
N GLY A 64 3.17 -8.26 11.08
CA GLY A 64 3.50 -6.97 11.70
C GLY A 64 4.99 -6.79 12.05
N ARG A 65 5.73 -7.88 12.21
CA ARG A 65 7.17 -7.88 12.52
C ARG A 65 8.08 -8.18 11.31
N THR A 66 7.52 -8.40 10.13
CA THR A 66 8.29 -8.80 8.94
C THR A 66 9.39 -7.79 8.60
N SER A 67 9.11 -6.50 8.73
CA SER A 67 10.09 -5.44 8.47
C SER A 67 11.28 -5.45 9.43
N ASN A 68 11.09 -5.99 10.65
CA ASN A 68 12.17 -6.13 11.63
C ASN A 68 13.09 -7.31 11.31
N THR A 69 12.61 -8.31 10.57
CA THR A 69 13.38 -9.52 10.23
C THR A 69 14.13 -9.42 8.93
N ILE A 70 13.51 -8.89 7.87
CA ILE A 70 14.09 -8.85 6.52
C ILE A 70 14.45 -7.44 6.04
N GLY A 71 14.21 -6.44 6.87
CA GLY A 71 14.46 -5.03 6.58
C GLY A 71 13.32 -4.33 5.84
N TYR A 72 13.23 -3.01 6.00
CA TYR A 72 12.11 -2.23 5.48
C TYR A 72 12.04 -2.20 3.95
N VAL A 73 13.19 -2.13 3.24
CA VAL A 73 13.23 -2.07 1.77
C VAL A 73 12.62 -3.33 1.17
N LYS A 74 13.09 -4.51 1.60
CA LYS A 74 12.56 -5.78 1.08
C LYS A 74 11.09 -5.97 1.43
N THR A 75 10.68 -5.60 2.63
CA THR A 75 9.27 -5.70 3.04
C THR A 75 8.38 -4.78 2.21
N MET A 76 8.83 -3.56 1.90
CA MET A 76 8.11 -2.66 1.00
C MET A 76 8.03 -3.21 -0.42
N GLN A 77 9.11 -3.79 -0.94
CA GLN A 77 9.12 -4.43 -2.25
C GLN A 77 8.13 -5.60 -2.32
N ILE A 78 8.09 -6.46 -1.30
CA ILE A 78 7.09 -7.54 -1.19
C ILE A 78 5.67 -6.95 -1.14
N GLY A 79 5.46 -5.90 -0.35
CA GLY A 79 4.18 -5.19 -0.29
C GLY A 79 3.75 -4.66 -1.66
N LEU A 80 4.64 -4.03 -2.43
CA LEU A 80 4.34 -3.53 -3.78
C LEU A 80 4.01 -4.65 -4.76
N VAL A 81 4.72 -5.79 -4.69
CA VAL A 81 4.39 -6.98 -5.50
C VAL A 81 2.98 -7.48 -5.17
N PHE A 82 2.61 -7.55 -3.89
CA PHE A 82 1.26 -7.95 -3.49
C PHE A 82 0.20 -6.93 -3.92
N ILE A 83 0.51 -5.62 -3.91
CA ILE A 83 -0.40 -4.61 -4.48
C ILE A 83 -0.62 -4.88 -5.97
N ILE A 84 0.44 -5.08 -6.74
CA ILE A 84 0.36 -5.36 -8.18
C ILE A 84 -0.50 -6.61 -8.42
N ILE A 85 -0.23 -7.70 -7.71
CA ILE A 85 -1.00 -8.94 -7.83
C ILE A 85 -2.48 -8.70 -7.50
N GLY A 86 -2.78 -8.04 -6.38
CA GLY A 86 -4.15 -7.76 -5.98
C GLY A 86 -4.90 -6.81 -6.92
N LEU A 87 -4.20 -5.84 -7.53
CA LEU A 87 -4.76 -4.97 -8.56
C LEU A 87 -5.04 -5.75 -9.85
N ILE A 88 -4.14 -6.65 -10.26
CA ILE A 88 -4.35 -7.53 -11.41
C ILE A 88 -5.57 -8.42 -11.18
N PHE A 89 -5.71 -9.05 -10.00
CA PHE A 89 -6.93 -9.79 -9.65
C PHE A 89 -8.18 -8.93 -9.73
N SER A 90 -8.11 -7.66 -9.33
CA SER A 90 -9.23 -6.72 -9.39
C SER A 90 -9.58 -6.32 -10.83
N ILE A 91 -8.59 -6.16 -11.71
CA ILE A 91 -8.76 -5.85 -13.14
C ILE A 91 -9.46 -7.00 -13.88
N TYR A 92 -9.04 -8.24 -13.59
CA TYR A 92 -9.58 -9.44 -14.23
C TYR A 92 -10.76 -10.06 -13.47
N ALA A 93 -11.21 -9.45 -12.38
CA ALA A 93 -12.36 -9.93 -11.63
C ALA A 93 -13.63 -9.91 -12.49
N GLN A 94 -14.33 -11.02 -12.52
CA GLN A 94 -15.61 -11.20 -13.22
C GLN A 94 -16.80 -11.34 -12.27
N ASN A 95 -16.53 -11.47 -10.97
CA ASN A 95 -17.53 -11.60 -9.92
C ASN A 95 -16.98 -11.16 -8.56
N ALA A 96 -17.87 -11.09 -7.56
CA ALA A 96 -17.53 -10.67 -6.20
C ALA A 96 -16.45 -11.54 -5.54
N PHE A 97 -16.39 -12.83 -5.85
CA PHE A 97 -15.40 -13.74 -5.26
C PHE A 97 -13.96 -13.40 -5.68
N TRP A 98 -13.70 -13.23 -6.98
CA TRP A 98 -12.38 -12.84 -7.49
C TRP A 98 -11.96 -11.44 -7.02
N LEU A 99 -12.93 -10.53 -6.98
CA LEU A 99 -12.71 -9.19 -6.42
C LEU A 99 -12.32 -9.27 -4.93
N SER A 100 -12.98 -10.11 -4.14
CA SER A 100 -12.68 -10.33 -2.72
C SER A 100 -11.27 -10.83 -2.49
N ILE A 101 -10.79 -11.77 -3.33
CA ILE A 101 -9.40 -12.26 -3.29
C ILE A 101 -8.43 -11.10 -3.55
N GLY A 102 -8.66 -10.30 -4.59
CA GLY A 102 -7.84 -9.14 -4.89
C GLY A 102 -7.79 -8.16 -3.71
N ARG A 103 -8.93 -7.88 -3.07
CA ARG A 103 -9.03 -7.01 -1.90
C ARG A 103 -8.29 -7.54 -0.67
N PHE A 104 -8.40 -8.84 -0.42
CA PHE A 104 -7.66 -9.51 0.64
C PHE A 104 -6.14 -9.34 0.46
N ILE A 105 -5.63 -9.60 -0.75
CA ILE A 105 -4.21 -9.47 -1.08
C ILE A 105 -3.73 -8.01 -0.93
N ILE A 106 -4.49 -7.04 -1.47
CA ILE A 106 -4.16 -5.61 -1.34
C ILE A 106 -4.11 -5.19 0.13
N ARG A 107 -4.97 -5.74 0.97
CA ARG A 107 -4.98 -5.37 2.39
C ARG A 107 -3.77 -5.91 3.15
N ILE A 108 -3.35 -7.13 2.85
CA ILE A 108 -2.08 -7.67 3.37
C ILE A 108 -0.92 -6.77 2.95
N ALA A 109 -0.87 -6.41 1.68
CA ALA A 109 0.14 -5.54 1.13
C ALA A 109 0.18 -4.17 1.83
N SER A 110 -0.98 -3.56 2.05
CA SER A 110 -1.11 -2.27 2.73
C SER A 110 -0.53 -2.30 4.14
N GLY A 111 -0.79 -3.37 4.89
CA GLY A 111 -0.23 -3.53 6.24
C GLY A 111 1.29 -3.66 6.22
N LEU A 112 1.86 -4.43 5.29
CA LEU A 112 3.31 -4.53 5.09
C LEU A 112 3.92 -3.18 4.71
N MET A 113 3.25 -2.43 3.83
CA MET A 113 3.72 -1.12 3.38
C MET A 113 3.74 -0.10 4.51
N THR A 114 2.66 0.02 5.28
CA THR A 114 2.55 1.04 6.35
C THR A 114 3.56 0.80 7.48
N THR A 115 3.73 -0.45 7.91
CA THR A 115 4.69 -0.78 8.98
C THR A 115 6.14 -0.60 8.53
N SER A 116 6.49 -1.03 7.32
CA SER A 116 7.85 -0.91 6.79
C SER A 116 8.21 0.51 6.40
N ALA A 117 7.26 1.26 5.83
CA ALA A 117 7.50 2.65 5.43
C ALA A 117 7.78 3.54 6.65
N LEU A 118 7.10 3.32 7.78
CA LEU A 118 7.40 4.03 9.01
C LEU A 118 8.87 3.86 9.42
N LEU A 119 9.38 2.62 9.42
CA LEU A 119 10.79 2.35 9.71
C LEU A 119 11.70 2.98 8.66
N GLY A 120 11.36 2.86 7.38
CA GLY A 120 12.11 3.47 6.29
C GLY A 120 12.17 5.00 6.40
N LEU A 121 11.10 5.66 6.78
CA LEU A 121 11.07 7.12 6.98
C LEU A 121 11.94 7.53 8.17
N ILE A 122 11.83 6.83 9.31
CA ILE A 122 12.66 7.11 10.50
C ILE A 122 14.15 6.96 10.18
N GLN A 123 14.55 5.95 9.40
CA GLN A 123 15.94 5.70 9.06
C GLN A 123 16.52 6.66 8.02
N ASN A 124 15.68 7.23 7.15
CA ASN A 124 16.13 8.05 6.03
C ASN A 124 15.85 9.55 6.20
N VAL A 125 15.18 9.95 7.27
CA VAL A 125 15.03 11.37 7.60
C VAL A 125 16.30 11.84 8.32
N PRO A 126 16.74 13.12 8.11
CA PRO A 126 17.87 13.70 8.86
C PRO A 126 17.64 13.63 10.37
N ASP A 127 18.74 13.45 11.14
CA ASP A 127 18.68 13.27 12.60
C ASP A 127 17.89 14.37 13.31
N SER A 128 18.01 15.60 12.84
CA SER A 128 17.25 16.76 13.35
C SER A 128 15.73 16.63 13.20
N HIS A 129 15.24 15.74 12.34
CA HIS A 129 13.82 15.57 12.00
C HIS A 129 13.26 14.19 12.37
N LYS A 130 14.03 13.32 13.01
CA LYS A 130 13.59 11.95 13.37
C LYS A 130 12.34 11.92 14.24
N GLN A 131 12.16 12.92 15.10
CA GLN A 131 11.00 13.01 15.99
C GLN A 131 9.68 13.24 15.23
N ILE A 132 9.72 13.84 14.04
CA ILE A 132 8.53 14.10 13.23
C ILE A 132 8.28 13.03 12.16
N ALA A 133 9.16 12.04 12.00
CA ALA A 133 9.00 10.98 11.00
C ALA A 133 7.69 10.18 11.16
N PRO A 134 7.21 9.84 12.37
CA PRO A 134 5.91 9.19 12.54
C PRO A 134 4.74 10.05 12.07
N GLN A 135 4.78 11.37 12.36
CA GLN A 135 3.75 12.31 11.90
C GLN A 135 3.75 12.41 10.37
N LEU A 136 4.93 12.50 9.75
CA LEU A 136 5.07 12.53 8.28
C LEU A 136 4.52 11.25 7.66
N SER A 137 4.82 10.07 8.23
CA SER A 137 4.25 8.80 7.78
C SER A 137 2.72 8.80 7.83
N SER A 138 2.14 9.31 8.92
CA SER A 138 0.69 9.41 9.09
C SER A 138 0.06 10.38 8.08
N ILE A 139 0.68 11.52 7.83
CA ILE A 139 0.23 12.50 6.84
C ILE A 139 0.27 11.90 5.43
N ILE A 140 1.37 11.27 5.03
CA ILE A 140 1.51 10.64 3.71
C ILE A 140 0.45 9.54 3.53
N THR A 141 0.23 8.73 4.57
CA THR A 141 -0.79 7.69 4.58
C THR A 141 -2.20 8.29 4.42
N ALA A 142 -2.51 9.37 5.15
CA ALA A 142 -3.80 10.05 5.06
C ALA A 142 -4.03 10.67 3.68
N ILE A 143 -3.00 11.31 3.10
CA ILE A 143 -3.04 11.85 1.73
C ILE A 143 -3.32 10.71 0.73
N GLY A 144 -2.62 9.58 0.83
CA GLY A 144 -2.83 8.45 -0.05
C GLY A 144 -4.25 7.87 0.06
N PHE A 145 -4.77 7.70 1.26
CA PHE A 145 -6.16 7.25 1.47
C PHE A 145 -7.20 8.25 0.95
N GLY A 146 -6.93 9.55 1.06
CA GLY A 146 -7.81 10.59 0.52
C GLY A 146 -7.75 10.69 -1.00
N LEU A 147 -6.54 10.60 -1.59
CA LEU A 147 -6.35 10.65 -3.04
C LEU A 147 -6.88 9.37 -3.73
N GLY A 148 -6.87 8.23 -3.06
CA GLY A 148 -7.33 6.97 -3.64
C GLY A 148 -8.74 7.07 -4.24
N PRO A 149 -9.77 7.42 -3.46
CA PRO A 149 -11.13 7.58 -3.98
C PRO A 149 -11.25 8.68 -5.04
N LEU A 150 -10.52 9.79 -4.89
CA LEU A 150 -10.55 10.88 -5.87
C LEU A 150 -10.01 10.41 -7.22
N VAL A 151 -8.85 9.77 -7.24
CA VAL A 151 -8.23 9.24 -8.47
C VAL A 151 -9.12 8.14 -9.07
N GLY A 152 -9.57 7.19 -8.24
CA GLY A 152 -10.41 6.08 -8.68
C GLY A 152 -11.73 6.54 -9.27
N GLY A 153 -12.45 7.43 -8.57
CA GLY A 153 -13.73 7.96 -9.01
C GLY A 153 -13.61 8.84 -10.26
N SER A 154 -12.63 9.75 -10.29
CA SER A 154 -12.42 10.62 -11.45
C SER A 154 -12.10 9.82 -12.72
N ILE A 155 -11.19 8.84 -12.64
CA ILE A 155 -10.86 8.03 -13.82
C ILE A 155 -12.06 7.18 -14.24
N ALA A 156 -12.78 6.58 -13.30
CA ALA A 156 -13.96 5.77 -13.60
C ALA A 156 -15.07 6.57 -14.28
N GLN A 157 -15.26 7.83 -13.90
CA GLN A 157 -16.29 8.71 -14.45
C GLN A 157 -16.05 9.05 -15.94
N PHE A 158 -14.81 9.23 -16.34
CA PHE A 158 -14.45 9.64 -17.71
C PHE A 158 -13.99 8.48 -18.60
N SER A 159 -13.93 7.25 -18.08
CA SER A 159 -13.43 6.11 -18.82
C SER A 159 -14.56 5.24 -19.37
N SER A 160 -14.35 4.71 -20.59
CA SER A 160 -15.20 3.67 -21.18
C SER A 160 -15.11 2.31 -20.44
N MET A 161 -14.03 2.12 -19.65
CA MET A 161 -13.80 0.91 -18.85
C MET A 161 -13.65 1.25 -17.37
N PRO A 162 -14.74 1.63 -16.67
CA PRO A 162 -14.67 2.19 -15.32
C PRO A 162 -14.14 1.22 -14.27
N LEU A 163 -14.20 -0.10 -14.51
CA LEU A 163 -13.71 -1.13 -13.60
C LEU A 163 -12.24 -1.54 -13.85
N VAL A 164 -11.59 -1.04 -14.90
CA VAL A 164 -10.23 -1.39 -15.29
C VAL A 164 -9.30 -0.19 -15.21
N SER A 165 -9.70 0.89 -15.88
CA SER A 165 -8.85 2.07 -16.07
C SER A 165 -8.31 2.70 -14.78
N PRO A 166 -9.06 2.75 -13.66
CA PRO A 166 -8.57 3.35 -12.42
C PRO A 166 -7.37 2.60 -11.83
N TYR A 167 -7.26 1.30 -12.07
CA TYR A 167 -6.19 0.48 -11.52
C TYR A 167 -4.85 0.65 -12.26
N ILE A 168 -4.88 0.98 -13.56
CA ILE A 168 -3.69 1.04 -14.41
C ILE A 168 -2.62 2.02 -13.89
N PRO A 169 -2.94 3.28 -13.54
CA PRO A 169 -1.94 4.22 -13.01
C PRO A 169 -1.28 3.72 -11.73
N ILE A 170 -2.02 3.00 -10.89
CA ILE A 170 -1.49 2.50 -9.63
C ILE A 170 -0.59 1.28 -9.85
N VAL A 171 -0.92 0.42 -10.82
CA VAL A 171 -0.01 -0.66 -11.23
C VAL A 171 1.31 -0.08 -11.74
N VAL A 172 1.25 0.91 -12.62
CA VAL A 172 2.45 1.59 -13.14
C VAL A 172 3.23 2.27 -12.01
N GLY A 173 2.56 3.02 -11.15
CA GLY A 173 3.18 3.66 -9.99
C GLY A 173 3.82 2.67 -9.02
N SER A 174 3.19 1.50 -8.80
CA SER A 174 3.73 0.43 -7.97
C SER A 174 4.99 -0.20 -8.57
N ILE A 175 5.00 -0.41 -9.90
CA ILE A 175 6.18 -0.91 -10.63
C ILE A 175 7.33 0.10 -10.53
N LEU A 176 7.06 1.38 -10.77
CA LEU A 176 8.07 2.43 -10.66
C LEU A 176 8.62 2.54 -9.24
N SER A 177 7.75 2.46 -8.23
CA SER A 177 8.16 2.44 -6.82
C SER A 177 9.01 1.22 -6.48
N PHE A 178 8.65 0.04 -7.00
CA PHE A 178 9.40 -1.20 -6.79
C PHE A 178 10.85 -1.06 -7.30
N PHE A 179 11.02 -0.58 -8.53
CA PHE A 179 12.35 -0.35 -9.08
C PHE A 179 13.07 0.80 -8.37
N GLY A 180 12.36 1.87 -8.01
CA GLY A 180 12.93 2.99 -7.25
C GLY A 180 13.54 2.54 -5.92
N LEU A 181 12.93 1.58 -5.23
CA LEU A 181 13.45 1.06 -3.96
C LEU A 181 14.77 0.26 -4.12
N PHE A 182 15.12 -0.24 -5.30
CA PHE A 182 16.43 -0.88 -5.52
C PHE A 182 17.62 0.11 -5.40
N PHE A 183 17.37 1.40 -5.63
CA PHE A 183 18.40 2.42 -5.44
C PHE A 183 18.67 2.75 -3.97
N LEU A 184 17.84 2.23 -3.06
CA LEU A 184 18.07 2.38 -1.63
C LEU A 184 19.04 1.30 -1.15
N LYS A 185 20.17 1.73 -0.61
CA LYS A 185 21.07 0.83 0.12
C LYS A 185 20.35 0.42 1.41
N ALA A 186 19.96 -0.85 1.49
CA ALA A 186 19.46 -1.41 2.73
C ALA A 186 20.57 -1.28 3.79
N GLN A 187 20.36 -0.44 4.80
CA GLN A 187 21.24 -0.46 5.96
C GLN A 187 21.00 -1.81 6.67
N PRO A 188 22.08 -2.53 7.05
CA PRO A 188 21.93 -3.76 7.81
C PRO A 188 21.14 -3.43 9.08
N PHE A 189 20.06 -4.16 9.31
CA PHE A 189 19.26 -4.03 10.51
C PHE A 189 20.06 -4.67 11.66
N GLU A 190 20.50 -3.89 12.63
CA GLU A 190 20.96 -4.43 13.91
C GLU A 190 19.74 -5.03 14.62
N VAL A 191 19.68 -6.35 14.62
CA VAL A 191 18.73 -7.10 15.45
C VAL A 191 19.06 -6.79 16.90
N GLN A 192 18.37 -5.83 17.51
CA GLN A 192 18.47 -5.67 18.95
C GLN A 192 17.85 -6.91 19.60
N PRO A 193 18.59 -7.63 20.46
CA PRO A 193 18.05 -8.75 21.19
C PRO A 193 16.88 -8.26 22.06
N PHE A 194 15.81 -9.04 22.09
CA PHE A 194 14.66 -8.77 22.95
C PHE A 194 15.12 -8.62 24.41
N SER A 195 15.10 -7.41 24.91
CA SER A 195 15.11 -7.14 26.35
C SER A 195 13.65 -7.18 26.83
N PHE A 196 13.31 -8.26 27.50
CA PHE A 196 12.14 -8.26 28.36
C PHE A 196 12.54 -7.47 29.62
N ALA A 197 12.07 -6.24 29.75
CA ALA A 197 12.03 -5.50 31.01
C ALA A 197 10.58 -5.31 31.40
#